data_8517bb0cc93f26225a2c0e1a7730c03a
#
_entry.id   8517bb0cc93f26225a2c0e1a7730c03a
#
_cell.length_a   1.000
_cell.length_b   1.000
_cell.length_c   1.000
_cell.angle_alpha   90.00
_cell.angle_beta   90.00
_cell.angle_gamma   90.00
#
_symmetry.space_group_name_H-M   'P 1'
#
loop_
_entity.id
_entity.type
_entity.pdbx_description
1 polymer ?
#
loop_
_entity_poly.entity_id
_entity_poly.type
_entity_poly.pdbx_seq_one_letter_code
_entity_poly.pdbx_strand_id
1 'polypeptide(L)'
;MVTRRLKQILVAMLAASAVASASESGILSYRAKRSFDSGKFAKGYGQLERALLASRKEADLRSEARVLIAMAPTRTMSLDLDFADSLLSIVRENVLDNSTRIQLAKTKVALLSARNKFSDAVRICDSYNEKSLKSADENVQAAFYGGCAIAYTANRDQSRASESFKMLGKRTDKDGGFYAFTAARMADISGSSDADSLYRVAEEKAIKANKPYNTANILYLRSQLKSVSKKEATDLKLRCKNAFELMGLPNNAKRCGE
;
A
#
# COMPACT_ATOMS: atom_id res chain seq x y z
N MET A 1 44.47 -22.82 29.16
CA MET A 1 44.35 -21.76 28.10
C MET A 1 43.59 -22.20 26.84
N VAL A 2 43.59 -23.46 26.48
CA VAL A 2 42.94 -24.02 25.28
C VAL A 2 41.39 -23.96 25.34
N THR A 3 40.79 -24.19 26.50
CA THR A 3 39.33 -24.25 26.71
C THR A 3 38.60 -22.90 26.48
N ARG A 4 39.30 -21.77 26.69
CA ARG A 4 38.70 -20.42 26.51
C ARG A 4 38.63 -20.04 25.03
N ARG A 5 39.63 -20.44 24.23
CA ARG A 5 39.63 -20.24 22.76
C ARG A 5 38.63 -21.13 22.04
N LEU A 6 38.44 -22.39 22.47
CA LEU A 6 37.42 -23.27 21.90
C LEU A 6 35.99 -22.74 22.15
N LYS A 7 35.71 -22.19 23.35
CA LYS A 7 34.40 -21.56 23.63
C LYS A 7 34.17 -20.31 22.78
N GLN A 8 35.20 -19.49 22.54
CA GLN A 8 35.08 -18.31 21.68
C GLN A 8 34.87 -18.69 20.21
N ILE A 9 35.50 -19.74 19.72
CA ILE A 9 35.29 -20.24 18.35
C ILE A 9 33.89 -20.85 18.20
N LEU A 10 33.39 -21.61 19.20
CA LEU A 10 32.03 -22.17 19.17
C LEU A 10 30.96 -21.07 19.23
N VAL A 11 31.16 -20.04 20.04
CA VAL A 11 30.25 -18.85 20.10
C VAL A 11 30.29 -18.06 18.79
N ALA A 12 31.46 -17.90 18.17
CA ALA A 12 31.59 -17.24 16.87
C ALA A 12 30.95 -18.06 15.72
N MET A 13 31.07 -19.39 15.75
CA MET A 13 30.37 -20.26 14.79
C MET A 13 28.86 -20.27 14.99
N LEU A 14 28.37 -20.27 16.24
CA LEU A 14 26.95 -20.16 16.55
C LEU A 14 26.41 -18.75 16.21
N ALA A 15 27.18 -17.70 16.39
CA ALA A 15 26.82 -16.34 15.96
C ALA A 15 26.85 -16.18 14.43
N ALA A 16 27.75 -16.86 13.73
CA ALA A 16 27.80 -16.87 12.26
C ALA A 16 26.66 -17.71 11.65
N SER A 17 26.16 -18.74 12.33
CA SER A 17 24.95 -19.48 11.92
C SER A 17 23.66 -18.79 12.30
N ALA A 18 23.69 -17.83 13.23
CA ALA A 18 22.55 -16.97 13.62
C ALA A 18 22.44 -15.68 12.80
N VAL A 19 23.32 -15.42 11.84
CA VAL A 19 22.99 -14.60 10.69
C VAL A 19 22.01 -15.45 9.88
N ALA A 20 20.75 -15.42 10.29
CA ALA A 20 19.66 -15.95 9.50
C ALA A 20 19.85 -15.41 8.09
N SER A 21 20.32 -16.25 7.16
CA SER A 21 20.45 -15.88 5.76
C SER A 21 19.05 -15.45 5.36
N ALA A 22 18.87 -14.14 5.13
CA ALA A 22 17.60 -13.64 4.67
C ALA A 22 17.25 -14.50 3.46
N SER A 23 16.09 -15.16 3.46
CA SER A 23 15.69 -16.04 2.36
C SER A 23 15.78 -15.28 1.04
N GLU A 24 16.09 -15.93 -0.05
CA GLU A 24 16.15 -15.28 -1.37
C GLU A 24 14.86 -14.51 -1.65
N SER A 25 13.72 -15.10 -1.29
CA SER A 25 12.40 -14.49 -1.35
C SER A 25 12.33 -13.18 -0.55
N GLY A 26 12.87 -13.15 0.67
CA GLY A 26 12.90 -11.95 1.52
C GLY A 26 13.77 -10.82 0.94
N ILE A 27 14.97 -11.15 0.44
CA ILE A 27 15.86 -10.18 -0.20
C ILE A 27 15.21 -9.56 -1.45
N LEU A 28 14.60 -10.38 -2.29
CA LEU A 28 13.92 -9.93 -3.50
C LEU A 28 12.71 -9.05 -3.18
N SER A 29 11.91 -9.41 -2.18
CA SER A 29 10.77 -8.61 -1.70
C SER A 29 11.21 -7.23 -1.19
N TYR A 30 12.31 -7.17 -0.43
CA TYR A 30 12.88 -5.90 0.03
C TYR A 30 13.36 -5.02 -1.15
N ARG A 31 14.06 -5.63 -2.14
CA ARG A 31 14.49 -4.91 -3.35
C ARG A 31 13.30 -4.40 -4.16
N ALA A 32 12.23 -5.20 -4.27
CA ALA A 32 11.00 -4.81 -4.94
C ALA A 32 10.39 -3.56 -4.29
N LYS A 33 10.27 -3.55 -2.96
CA LYS A 33 9.78 -2.38 -2.21
C LYS A 33 10.57 -1.12 -2.57
N ARG A 34 11.90 -1.17 -2.57
CA ARG A 34 12.75 -0.02 -2.95
C ARG A 34 12.53 0.42 -4.41
N SER A 35 12.28 -0.53 -5.31
CA SER A 35 11.98 -0.22 -6.72
C SER A 35 10.64 0.51 -6.86
N PHE A 36 9.59 0.08 -6.15
CA PHE A 36 8.30 0.77 -6.13
C PHE A 36 8.40 2.17 -5.51
N ASP A 37 9.12 2.30 -4.40
CA ASP A 37 9.35 3.59 -3.73
C ASP A 37 10.02 4.61 -4.67
N SER A 38 10.82 4.16 -5.64
CA SER A 38 11.47 4.98 -6.67
C SER A 38 10.73 5.04 -8.00
N GLY A 39 9.47 4.57 -8.07
CA GLY A 39 8.65 4.60 -9.30
C GLY A 39 9.03 3.57 -10.37
N LYS A 40 9.94 2.63 -10.08
CA LYS A 40 10.40 1.60 -11.02
C LYS A 40 9.50 0.35 -10.96
N PHE A 41 8.24 0.50 -11.40
CA PHE A 41 7.20 -0.52 -11.20
C PHE A 41 7.52 -1.85 -11.89
N ALA A 42 7.92 -1.85 -13.15
CA ALA A 42 8.27 -3.09 -13.89
C ALA A 42 9.39 -3.86 -13.19
N LYS A 43 10.45 -3.15 -12.75
CA LYS A 43 11.56 -3.77 -12.01
C LYS A 43 11.10 -4.35 -10.68
N GLY A 44 10.30 -3.59 -9.93
CA GLY A 44 9.77 -4.02 -8.63
C GLY A 44 8.90 -5.27 -8.78
N TYR A 45 8.03 -5.29 -9.78
CA TYR A 45 7.16 -6.41 -10.04
C TYR A 45 7.95 -7.68 -10.44
N GLY A 46 8.91 -7.59 -11.36
CA GLY A 46 9.78 -8.72 -11.72
C GLY A 46 10.61 -9.26 -10.53
N GLN A 47 10.95 -8.40 -9.57
CA GLN A 47 11.58 -8.85 -8.32
C GLN A 47 10.61 -9.63 -7.42
N LEU A 48 9.32 -9.25 -7.34
CA LEU A 48 8.31 -10.02 -6.62
C LEU A 48 7.99 -11.35 -7.30
N GLU A 49 7.94 -11.40 -8.64
CA GLU A 49 7.79 -12.68 -9.37
C GLU A 49 8.92 -13.65 -9.07
N ARG A 50 10.15 -13.17 -9.05
CA ARG A 50 11.31 -13.99 -8.65
C ARG A 50 11.24 -14.41 -7.18
N ALA A 51 10.77 -13.53 -6.29
CA ALA A 51 10.55 -13.86 -4.87
C ALA A 51 9.50 -14.96 -4.72
N LEU A 52 8.44 -14.93 -5.52
CA LEU A 52 7.40 -15.96 -5.54
C LEU A 52 7.96 -17.31 -6.00
N LEU A 53 8.75 -17.31 -7.07
CA LEU A 53 9.40 -18.53 -7.55
C LEU A 53 10.37 -19.12 -6.52
N ALA A 54 11.15 -18.27 -5.83
CA ALA A 54 12.06 -18.70 -4.76
C ALA A 54 11.29 -19.34 -3.61
N SER A 55 10.22 -18.70 -3.10
CA SER A 55 9.41 -19.24 -2.00
C SER A 55 8.76 -20.58 -2.37
N ARG A 56 8.30 -20.74 -3.62
CA ARG A 56 7.74 -22.01 -4.11
C ARG A 56 8.79 -23.11 -4.23
N LYS A 57 9.99 -22.78 -4.71
CA LYS A 57 11.11 -23.70 -4.79
C LYS A 57 11.54 -24.21 -3.41
N GLU A 58 11.48 -23.34 -2.41
CA GLU A 58 11.81 -23.66 -1.03
C GLU A 58 10.63 -24.32 -0.26
N ALA A 59 9.45 -24.45 -0.90
CA ALA A 59 8.19 -24.89 -0.28
C ALA A 59 7.79 -24.06 0.96
N ASP A 60 8.23 -22.79 1.02
CA ASP A 60 7.91 -21.86 2.10
C ASP A 60 6.57 -21.18 1.85
N LEU A 61 5.50 -21.83 2.33
CA LEU A 61 4.12 -21.33 2.17
C LEU A 61 3.87 -19.97 2.82
N ARG A 62 4.61 -19.63 3.90
CA ARG A 62 4.47 -18.32 4.55
C ARG A 62 5.08 -17.22 3.70
N SER A 63 6.28 -17.44 3.18
CA SER A 63 6.91 -16.49 2.26
C SER A 63 6.11 -16.36 0.96
N GLU A 64 5.61 -17.47 0.40
CA GLU A 64 4.70 -17.43 -0.77
C GLU A 64 3.49 -16.52 -0.50
N ALA A 65 2.79 -16.72 0.60
CA ALA A 65 1.63 -15.92 0.97
C ALA A 65 1.98 -14.42 1.14
N ARG A 66 3.10 -14.11 1.80
CA ARG A 66 3.58 -12.72 1.97
C ARG A 66 3.89 -12.07 0.63
N VAL A 67 4.51 -12.80 -0.29
CA VAL A 67 4.83 -12.28 -1.63
C VAL A 67 3.55 -12.03 -2.43
N LEU A 68 2.59 -12.95 -2.42
CA LEU A 68 1.28 -12.74 -3.07
C LEU A 68 0.56 -11.50 -2.55
N ILE A 69 0.55 -11.32 -1.21
CA ILE A 69 -0.01 -10.13 -0.55
C ILE A 69 0.75 -8.86 -0.97
N ALA A 70 2.06 -8.92 -1.20
CA ALA A 70 2.86 -7.79 -1.65
C ALA A 70 2.69 -7.48 -3.15
N MET A 71 2.36 -8.48 -3.98
CA MET A 71 2.10 -8.31 -5.41
C MET A 71 0.75 -7.63 -5.68
N ALA A 72 -0.29 -7.96 -4.93
CA ALA A 72 -1.65 -7.48 -5.16
C ALA A 72 -1.77 -5.93 -5.13
N PRO A 73 -1.16 -5.18 -4.19
CA PRO A 73 -1.18 -3.71 -4.22
C PRO A 73 -0.60 -3.12 -5.50
N THR A 74 0.45 -3.71 -6.06
CA THR A 74 1.06 -3.20 -7.30
C THR A 74 0.15 -3.39 -8.50
N ARG A 75 -0.60 -4.49 -8.53
CA ARG A 75 -1.64 -4.72 -9.55
C ARG A 75 -2.83 -3.80 -9.34
N THR A 76 -3.25 -3.58 -8.11
CA THR A 76 -4.27 -2.57 -7.79
C THR A 76 -3.83 -1.17 -8.25
N MET A 77 -2.58 -0.80 -8.00
CA MET A 77 -2.00 0.48 -8.45
C MET A 77 -1.93 0.59 -9.98
N SER A 78 -1.67 -0.48 -10.70
CA SER A 78 -1.67 -0.51 -12.17
C SER A 78 -3.06 -0.70 -12.80
N LEU A 79 -4.12 -0.67 -11.99
CA LEU A 79 -5.52 -0.88 -12.39
C LEU A 79 -5.82 -2.28 -12.98
N ASP A 80 -4.97 -3.25 -12.69
CA ASP A 80 -5.18 -4.66 -13.03
C ASP A 80 -5.89 -5.36 -11.85
N LEU A 81 -7.15 -4.94 -11.62
CA LEU A 81 -7.87 -5.29 -10.41
C LEU A 81 -8.28 -6.77 -10.33
N ASP A 82 -8.52 -7.39 -11.48
CA ASP A 82 -8.90 -8.81 -11.53
C ASP A 82 -7.70 -9.70 -11.22
N PHE A 83 -6.53 -9.34 -11.71
CA PHE A 83 -5.32 -10.05 -11.37
C PHE A 83 -4.93 -9.83 -9.89
N ALA A 84 -5.10 -8.61 -9.36
CA ALA A 84 -4.92 -8.35 -7.93
C ALA A 84 -5.81 -9.24 -7.06
N ASP A 85 -7.07 -9.43 -7.45
CA ASP A 85 -8.02 -10.28 -6.75
C ASP A 85 -7.61 -11.76 -6.83
N SER A 86 -7.22 -12.22 -8.01
CA SER A 86 -6.72 -13.58 -8.23
C SER A 86 -5.50 -13.89 -7.35
N LEU A 87 -4.57 -12.94 -7.19
CA LEU A 87 -3.43 -13.09 -6.29
C LEU A 87 -3.87 -13.27 -4.84
N LEU A 88 -4.87 -12.51 -4.39
CA LEU A 88 -5.36 -12.60 -3.00
C LEU A 88 -6.22 -13.84 -2.77
N SER A 89 -6.91 -14.37 -3.79
CA SER A 89 -7.75 -15.56 -3.67
C SER A 89 -6.96 -16.85 -3.43
N ILE A 90 -5.72 -16.92 -3.90
CA ILE A 90 -4.83 -18.08 -3.71
C ILE A 90 -4.00 -18.01 -2.42
N VAL A 91 -4.11 -16.92 -1.64
CA VAL A 91 -3.43 -16.80 -0.35
C VAL A 91 -4.00 -17.80 0.65
N ARG A 92 -3.16 -18.67 1.18
CA ARG A 92 -3.53 -19.63 2.23
C ARG A 92 -3.56 -18.94 3.59
N GLU A 93 -4.74 -18.54 4.05
CA GLU A 93 -4.88 -17.77 5.30
C GLU A 93 -4.49 -18.56 6.56
N ASN A 94 -4.55 -19.90 6.54
CA ASN A 94 -4.20 -20.75 7.67
C ASN A 94 -2.71 -20.74 8.02
N VAL A 95 -1.82 -20.37 7.09
CA VAL A 95 -0.37 -20.28 7.35
C VAL A 95 0.06 -18.89 7.85
N LEU A 96 -0.86 -17.89 7.85
CA LEU A 96 -0.54 -16.53 8.18
C LEU A 96 -0.42 -16.30 9.69
N ASP A 97 0.62 -15.58 10.10
CA ASP A 97 0.66 -14.94 11.41
C ASP A 97 -0.30 -13.72 11.47
N ASN A 98 -0.57 -13.24 12.68
CA ASN A 98 -1.51 -12.14 12.89
C ASN A 98 -1.10 -10.87 12.13
N SER A 99 0.18 -10.52 12.09
CA SER A 99 0.68 -9.35 11.36
C SER A 99 0.40 -9.46 9.87
N THR A 100 0.67 -10.63 9.28
CA THR A 100 0.44 -10.88 7.84
C THR A 100 -1.06 -10.93 7.51
N ARG A 101 -1.93 -11.42 8.42
CA ARG A 101 -3.39 -11.32 8.26
C ARG A 101 -3.87 -9.88 8.18
N ILE A 102 -3.30 -8.98 9.00
CA ILE A 102 -3.63 -7.55 8.94
C ILE A 102 -3.15 -6.92 7.62
N GLN A 103 -1.98 -7.31 7.13
CA GLN A 103 -1.51 -6.88 5.80
C GLN A 103 -2.45 -7.34 4.69
N LEU A 104 -2.94 -8.58 4.76
CA LEU A 104 -3.94 -9.10 3.83
C LEU A 104 -5.25 -8.30 3.91
N ALA A 105 -5.75 -8.05 5.11
CA ALA A 105 -6.98 -7.27 5.33
C ALA A 105 -6.84 -5.86 4.76
N LYS A 106 -5.75 -5.15 5.08
CA LYS A 106 -5.42 -3.83 4.52
C LYS A 106 -5.42 -3.86 2.99
N THR A 107 -4.83 -4.89 2.39
CA THR A 107 -4.72 -5.03 0.94
C THR A 107 -6.09 -5.30 0.31
N LYS A 108 -6.92 -6.16 0.93
CA LYS A 108 -8.30 -6.40 0.50
C LYS A 108 -9.15 -5.12 0.60
N VAL A 109 -9.03 -4.32 1.67
CA VAL A 109 -9.73 -3.02 1.81
C VAL A 109 -9.36 -2.09 0.66
N ALA A 110 -8.06 -1.97 0.33
CA ALA A 110 -7.60 -1.12 -0.76
C ALA A 110 -8.11 -1.59 -2.14
N LEU A 111 -8.07 -2.89 -2.41
CA LEU A 111 -8.60 -3.47 -3.66
C LEU A 111 -10.10 -3.26 -3.81
N LEU A 112 -10.87 -3.54 -2.75
CA LEU A 112 -12.32 -3.35 -2.75
C LEU A 112 -12.71 -1.89 -2.94
N SER A 113 -11.98 -0.96 -2.30
CA SER A 113 -12.15 0.48 -2.51
C SER A 113 -11.83 0.90 -3.95
N ALA A 114 -10.78 0.34 -4.55
CA ALA A 114 -10.46 0.59 -5.96
C ALA A 114 -11.53 0.06 -6.93
N ARG A 115 -12.28 -0.98 -6.54
CA ARG A 115 -13.44 -1.52 -7.25
C ARG A 115 -14.76 -0.83 -6.91
N ASN A 116 -14.75 0.22 -6.09
CA ASN A 116 -15.95 0.89 -5.54
C ASN A 116 -16.87 -0.05 -4.73
N LYS A 117 -16.35 -1.20 -4.24
CA LYS A 117 -17.08 -2.15 -3.37
C LYS A 117 -16.93 -1.75 -1.90
N PHE A 118 -17.37 -0.55 -1.56
CA PHE A 118 -17.15 0.04 -0.24
C PHE A 118 -17.83 -0.72 0.89
N SER A 119 -19.03 -1.26 0.67
CA SER A 119 -19.73 -2.08 1.68
C SER A 119 -18.95 -3.35 2.03
N ASP A 120 -18.25 -3.96 1.07
CA ASP A 120 -17.40 -5.13 1.31
C ASP A 120 -16.14 -4.72 2.06
N ALA A 121 -15.55 -3.58 1.71
CA ALA A 121 -14.41 -3.01 2.43
C ALA A 121 -14.76 -2.71 3.89
N VAL A 122 -15.94 -2.13 4.16
CA VAL A 122 -16.47 -1.87 5.51
C VAL A 122 -16.60 -3.16 6.31
N ARG A 123 -17.10 -4.26 5.74
CA ARG A 123 -17.18 -5.56 6.45
C ARG A 123 -15.81 -6.04 6.92
N ILE A 124 -14.77 -5.82 6.13
CA ILE A 124 -13.39 -6.16 6.57
C ILE A 124 -12.95 -5.22 7.69
N CYS A 125 -13.22 -3.91 7.57
CA CYS A 125 -12.87 -2.96 8.62
C CYS A 125 -13.53 -3.31 9.96
N ASP A 126 -14.81 -3.70 9.95
CA ASP A 126 -15.58 -4.08 11.12
C ASP A 126 -15.08 -5.37 11.81
N SER A 127 -14.37 -6.22 11.08
CA SER A 127 -13.82 -7.47 11.63
C SER A 127 -12.53 -7.28 12.44
N TYR A 128 -11.98 -6.06 12.48
CA TYR A 128 -10.77 -5.75 13.23
C TYR A 128 -11.01 -4.63 14.24
N ASN A 129 -10.44 -4.79 15.43
CA ASN A 129 -10.43 -3.78 16.49
C ASN A 129 -8.99 -3.35 16.81
N GLU A 130 -8.82 -2.33 17.65
CA GLU A 130 -7.50 -1.82 18.01
C GLU A 130 -6.59 -2.90 18.61
N LYS A 131 -7.14 -3.80 19.43
CA LYS A 131 -6.37 -4.88 20.06
C LYS A 131 -5.83 -5.87 19.02
N SER A 132 -6.67 -6.26 18.05
CA SER A 132 -6.25 -7.18 16.99
C SER A 132 -5.18 -6.58 16.07
N LEU A 133 -5.20 -5.25 15.86
CA LEU A 133 -4.25 -4.55 14.98
C LEU A 133 -2.86 -4.36 15.60
N LYS A 134 -2.72 -4.47 16.94
CA LYS A 134 -1.42 -4.26 17.64
C LYS A 134 -0.29 -5.18 17.21
N SER A 135 -0.60 -6.32 16.60
CA SER A 135 0.42 -7.26 16.11
C SER A 135 1.08 -6.83 14.80
N ALA A 136 0.56 -5.82 14.11
CA ALA A 136 1.13 -5.29 12.88
C ALA A 136 1.96 -4.03 13.14
N ASP A 137 2.90 -3.74 12.24
CA ASP A 137 3.68 -2.51 12.26
C ASP A 137 2.77 -1.28 12.18
N GLU A 138 3.19 -0.17 12.78
CA GLU A 138 2.42 1.07 12.81
C GLU A 138 2.04 1.57 11.41
N ASN A 139 2.92 1.42 10.42
CA ASN A 139 2.63 1.78 9.04
C ASN A 139 1.50 0.93 8.43
N VAL A 140 1.43 -0.36 8.80
CA VAL A 140 0.36 -1.27 8.35
C VAL A 140 -0.95 -0.89 9.03
N GLN A 141 -0.91 -0.60 10.34
CA GLN A 141 -2.07 -0.11 11.09
C GLN A 141 -2.57 1.22 10.51
N ALA A 142 -1.66 2.18 10.27
CA ALA A 142 -1.99 3.47 9.66
C ALA A 142 -2.68 3.29 8.30
N ALA A 143 -2.10 2.44 7.42
CA ALA A 143 -2.67 2.18 6.12
C ALA A 143 -4.05 1.48 6.18
N PHE A 144 -4.25 0.58 7.15
CA PHE A 144 -5.55 -0.04 7.40
C PHE A 144 -6.58 0.99 7.83
N TYR A 145 -6.28 1.81 8.85
CA TYR A 145 -7.20 2.85 9.31
C TYR A 145 -7.50 3.91 8.24
N GLY A 146 -6.50 4.31 7.44
CA GLY A 146 -6.72 5.23 6.33
C GLY A 146 -7.64 4.65 5.25
N GLY A 147 -7.46 3.38 4.90
CA GLY A 147 -8.36 2.67 3.99
C GLY A 147 -9.78 2.55 4.53
N CYS A 148 -9.92 2.24 5.83
CA CYS A 148 -11.22 2.16 6.50
C CYS A 148 -11.91 3.53 6.61
N ALA A 149 -11.18 4.62 6.90
CA ALA A 149 -11.74 5.96 6.91
C ALA A 149 -12.37 6.32 5.56
N ILE A 150 -11.67 6.02 4.45
CA ILE A 150 -12.19 6.21 3.09
C ILE A 150 -13.42 5.33 2.83
N ALA A 151 -13.37 4.05 3.20
CA ALA A 151 -14.47 3.11 2.98
C ALA A 151 -15.74 3.50 3.76
N TYR A 152 -15.61 3.88 5.04
CA TYR A 152 -16.73 4.37 5.85
C TYR A 152 -17.31 5.67 5.30
N THR A 153 -16.44 6.61 4.86
CA THR A 153 -16.91 7.86 4.21
C THR A 153 -17.75 7.57 2.98
N ALA A 154 -17.29 6.67 2.10
CA ALA A 154 -18.02 6.28 0.90
C ALA A 154 -19.33 5.54 1.22
N ASN A 155 -19.38 4.82 2.35
CA ASN A 155 -20.56 4.14 2.86
C ASN A 155 -21.48 5.06 3.72
N ARG A 156 -21.17 6.36 3.79
CA ARG A 156 -21.91 7.41 4.52
C ARG A 156 -21.94 7.21 6.05
N ASP A 157 -20.99 6.47 6.61
CA ASP A 157 -20.82 6.31 8.06
C ASP A 157 -19.78 7.30 8.59
N GLN A 158 -20.22 8.53 8.81
CA GLN A 158 -19.35 9.63 9.23
C GLN A 158 -18.73 9.40 10.61
N SER A 159 -19.43 8.72 11.51
CA SER A 159 -18.92 8.43 12.86
C SER A 159 -17.70 7.52 12.80
N ARG A 160 -17.82 6.35 12.15
CA ARG A 160 -16.72 5.39 12.02
C ARG A 160 -15.60 5.91 11.10
N ALA A 161 -15.94 6.72 10.08
CA ALA A 161 -14.96 7.39 9.25
C ALA A 161 -14.07 8.33 10.07
N SER A 162 -14.66 9.18 10.91
CA SER A 162 -13.94 10.12 11.79
C SER A 162 -13.10 9.40 12.83
N GLU A 163 -13.63 8.33 13.44
CA GLU A 163 -12.86 7.51 14.38
C GLU A 163 -11.64 6.87 13.72
N SER A 164 -11.83 6.23 12.55
CA SER A 164 -10.73 5.60 11.79
C SER A 164 -9.69 6.64 11.38
N PHE A 165 -10.10 7.83 10.95
CA PHE A 165 -9.18 8.93 10.61
C PHE A 165 -8.41 9.45 11.83
N LYS A 166 -9.05 9.53 13.00
CA LYS A 166 -8.39 9.84 14.28
C LYS A 166 -7.34 8.78 14.62
N MET A 167 -7.64 7.50 14.41
CA MET A 167 -6.71 6.40 14.66
C MET A 167 -5.54 6.39 13.68
N LEU A 168 -5.76 6.75 12.42
CA LEU A 168 -4.69 7.03 11.46
C LEU A 168 -3.74 8.12 12.00
N GLY A 169 -4.26 9.25 12.48
CA GLY A 169 -3.47 10.36 13.01
C GLY A 169 -2.69 10.06 14.29
N LYS A 170 -3.00 8.95 14.98
CA LYS A 170 -2.20 8.45 16.11
C LYS A 170 -1.01 7.59 15.66
N ARG A 171 -0.98 7.09 14.41
CA ARG A 171 -0.03 6.09 13.90
C ARG A 171 0.79 6.60 12.72
N THR A 172 0.56 7.81 12.29
CA THR A 172 1.33 8.43 11.23
C THR A 172 1.56 9.90 11.55
N ASP A 173 2.59 10.46 10.92
CA ASP A 173 2.81 11.89 10.96
C ASP A 173 1.63 12.61 10.31
N LYS A 174 0.96 13.49 11.08
CA LYS A 174 -0.15 14.30 10.61
C LYS A 174 0.27 15.30 9.53
N ASP A 175 1.55 15.66 9.52
CA ASP A 175 2.13 16.46 8.47
C ASP A 175 2.59 15.62 7.27
N GLY A 176 2.43 14.30 7.34
CA GLY A 176 2.80 13.36 6.28
C GLY A 176 1.84 13.34 5.10
N GLY A 177 2.36 12.97 3.93
CA GLY A 177 1.58 12.91 2.68
C GLY A 177 0.42 11.91 2.72
N PHE A 178 0.54 10.81 3.46
CA PHE A 178 -0.53 9.81 3.55
C PHE A 178 -1.72 10.30 4.36
N TYR A 179 -1.49 11.02 5.47
CA TYR A 179 -2.55 11.66 6.25
C TYR A 179 -3.29 12.71 5.41
N ALA A 180 -2.54 13.62 4.76
CA ALA A 180 -3.10 14.64 3.89
C ALA A 180 -3.91 14.04 2.73
N PHE A 181 -3.40 12.99 2.09
CA PHE A 181 -4.12 12.29 1.02
C PHE A 181 -5.42 11.66 1.51
N THR A 182 -5.42 11.02 2.68
CA THR A 182 -6.63 10.41 3.25
C THR A 182 -7.68 11.48 3.54
N ALA A 183 -7.29 12.62 4.13
CA ALA A 183 -8.20 13.75 4.39
C ALA A 183 -8.81 14.28 3.07
N ALA A 184 -7.99 14.47 2.03
CA ALA A 184 -8.45 14.91 0.73
C ALA A 184 -9.45 13.95 0.09
N ARG A 185 -9.17 12.63 0.17
CA ARG A 185 -10.10 11.60 -0.35
C ARG A 185 -11.43 11.58 0.38
N MET A 186 -11.42 11.70 1.70
CA MET A 186 -12.66 11.77 2.49
C MET A 186 -13.48 13.01 2.10
N ALA A 187 -12.83 14.17 1.97
CA ALA A 187 -13.47 15.42 1.55
C ALA A 187 -14.09 15.30 0.13
N ASP A 188 -13.35 14.74 -0.82
CA ASP A 188 -13.79 14.50 -2.20
C ASP A 188 -15.04 13.59 -2.23
N ILE A 189 -14.98 12.44 -1.56
CA ILE A 189 -16.09 11.47 -1.49
C ILE A 189 -17.32 12.09 -0.82
N SER A 190 -17.13 12.94 0.18
CA SER A 190 -18.22 13.67 0.85
C SER A 190 -18.76 14.86 0.04
N GLY A 191 -18.14 15.20 -1.09
CA GLY A 191 -18.51 16.35 -1.90
C GLY A 191 -18.17 17.69 -1.26
N SER A 192 -17.17 17.75 -0.37
CA SER A 192 -16.73 19.00 0.29
C SER A 192 -16.07 19.94 -0.72
N SER A 193 -16.34 21.26 -0.56
CA SER A 193 -15.67 22.33 -1.33
C SER A 193 -14.16 22.36 -1.09
N ASP A 194 -13.69 21.83 0.03
CA ASP A 194 -12.27 21.86 0.42
C ASP A 194 -11.43 20.76 -0.24
N ALA A 195 -12.05 19.86 -1.01
CA ALA A 195 -11.37 18.72 -1.60
C ALA A 195 -10.15 19.13 -2.45
N ASP A 196 -10.25 20.16 -3.31
CA ASP A 196 -9.13 20.61 -4.13
C ASP A 196 -7.98 21.18 -3.30
N SER A 197 -8.27 22.00 -2.30
CA SER A 197 -7.26 22.59 -1.42
C SER A 197 -6.51 21.50 -0.63
N LEU A 198 -7.22 20.50 -0.12
CA LEU A 198 -6.64 19.37 0.58
C LEU A 198 -5.78 18.49 -0.34
N TYR A 199 -6.21 18.27 -1.58
CA TYR A 199 -5.39 17.59 -2.57
C TYR A 199 -4.13 18.34 -2.95
N ARG A 200 -4.15 19.69 -3.03
CA ARG A 200 -2.95 20.50 -3.27
C ARG A 200 -1.91 20.29 -2.16
N VAL A 201 -2.36 20.29 -0.91
CA VAL A 201 -1.49 19.97 0.24
C VAL A 201 -0.92 18.57 0.12
N ALA A 202 -1.73 17.59 -0.24
CA ALA A 202 -1.28 16.20 -0.42
C ALA A 202 -0.29 16.06 -1.59
N GLU A 203 -0.51 16.78 -2.71
CA GLU A 203 0.38 16.83 -3.87
C GLU A 203 1.76 17.38 -3.49
N GLU A 204 1.80 18.53 -2.81
CA GLU A 204 3.04 19.15 -2.33
C GLU A 204 3.86 18.19 -1.44
N LYS A 205 3.19 17.54 -0.49
CA LYS A 205 3.81 16.56 0.39
C LYS A 205 4.32 15.32 -0.38
N ALA A 206 3.59 14.86 -1.38
CA ALA A 206 3.98 13.73 -2.22
C ALA A 206 5.22 14.08 -3.08
N ILE A 207 5.28 15.29 -3.64
CA ILE A 207 6.43 15.80 -4.39
C ILE A 207 7.65 15.89 -3.48
N LYS A 208 7.51 16.52 -2.30
CA LYS A 208 8.59 16.67 -1.32
C LYS A 208 9.14 15.33 -0.85
N ALA A 209 8.27 14.33 -0.71
CA ALA A 209 8.64 12.97 -0.32
C ALA A 209 9.14 12.10 -1.50
N ASN A 210 9.23 12.65 -2.71
CA ASN A 210 9.59 11.94 -3.94
C ASN A 210 8.77 10.66 -4.16
N LYS A 211 7.42 10.81 -4.12
CA LYS A 211 6.45 9.73 -4.33
C LYS A 211 5.71 9.91 -5.66
N PRO A 212 6.34 9.58 -6.81
CA PRO A 212 5.83 9.93 -8.14
C PRO A 212 4.45 9.31 -8.43
N TYR A 213 4.19 8.08 -7.98
CA TYR A 213 2.87 7.46 -8.14
C TYR A 213 1.77 8.26 -7.41
N ASN A 214 2.04 8.64 -6.16
CA ASN A 214 1.05 9.38 -5.36
C ASN A 214 0.78 10.75 -6.00
N THR A 215 1.84 11.44 -6.45
CA THR A 215 1.71 12.71 -7.17
C THR A 215 0.81 12.56 -8.39
N ALA A 216 1.11 11.59 -9.28
CA ALA A 216 0.31 11.35 -10.48
C ALA A 216 -1.16 10.99 -10.16
N ASN A 217 -1.38 10.14 -9.15
CA ASN A 217 -2.74 9.76 -8.74
C ASN A 217 -3.52 10.95 -8.15
N ILE A 218 -2.87 11.86 -7.42
CA ILE A 218 -3.50 13.09 -6.92
C ILE A 218 -3.86 14.01 -8.08
N LEU A 219 -3.01 14.19 -9.08
CA LEU A 219 -3.32 14.97 -10.27
C LEU A 219 -4.58 14.44 -10.98
N TYR A 220 -4.69 13.10 -11.13
CA TYR A 220 -5.89 12.48 -11.67
C TYR A 220 -7.13 12.82 -10.84
N LEU A 221 -7.09 12.61 -9.53
CA LEU A 221 -8.24 12.83 -8.65
C LEU A 221 -8.69 14.30 -8.66
N ARG A 222 -7.73 15.24 -8.63
CA ARG A 222 -8.02 16.67 -8.77
C ARG A 222 -8.69 17.00 -10.10
N SER A 223 -8.23 16.39 -11.19
CA SER A 223 -8.81 16.63 -12.53
C SER A 223 -10.29 16.21 -12.66
N GLN A 224 -10.78 15.37 -11.73
CA GLN A 224 -12.16 14.89 -11.70
C GLN A 224 -13.08 15.76 -10.83
N LEU A 225 -12.52 16.70 -10.06
CA LEU A 225 -13.31 17.56 -9.18
C LEU A 225 -14.13 18.57 -9.97
N LYS A 226 -15.40 18.73 -9.61
CA LYS A 226 -16.30 19.73 -10.21
C LYS A 226 -15.87 21.18 -9.94
N SER A 227 -15.12 21.40 -8.86
CA SER A 227 -14.60 22.71 -8.47
C SER A 227 -13.40 23.18 -9.31
N VAL A 228 -12.75 22.28 -10.04
CA VAL A 228 -11.59 22.59 -10.87
C VAL A 228 -12.05 23.07 -12.25
N SER A 229 -11.47 24.16 -12.74
CA SER A 229 -11.81 24.70 -14.07
C SER A 229 -11.43 23.72 -15.20
N LYS A 230 -12.15 23.76 -16.33
CA LYS A 230 -11.85 22.92 -17.49
C LYS A 230 -10.40 23.04 -17.95
N LYS A 231 -9.84 24.26 -17.96
CA LYS A 231 -8.45 24.52 -18.35
C LYS A 231 -7.47 23.84 -17.39
N GLU A 232 -7.68 23.99 -16.10
CA GLU A 232 -6.83 23.34 -15.08
C GLU A 232 -7.00 21.82 -15.12
N ALA A 233 -8.21 21.29 -15.24
CA ALA A 233 -8.45 19.85 -15.35
C ALA A 233 -7.71 19.24 -16.56
N THR A 234 -7.65 19.94 -17.70
CA THR A 234 -6.90 19.50 -18.89
C THR A 234 -5.40 19.46 -18.60
N ASP A 235 -4.83 20.46 -17.94
CA ASP A 235 -3.40 20.47 -17.55
C ASP A 235 -3.09 19.33 -16.56
N LEU A 236 -3.92 19.14 -15.54
CA LEU A 236 -3.77 18.07 -14.57
C LEU A 236 -3.81 16.68 -15.23
N LYS A 237 -4.73 16.45 -16.18
CA LYS A 237 -4.82 15.22 -16.97
C LYS A 237 -3.55 14.97 -17.78
N LEU A 238 -3.03 16.00 -18.46
CA LEU A 238 -1.81 15.88 -19.26
C LEU A 238 -0.61 15.52 -18.38
N ARG A 239 -0.42 16.23 -17.26
CA ARG A 239 0.65 15.95 -16.30
C ARG A 239 0.52 14.55 -15.69
N CYS A 240 -0.70 14.14 -15.33
CA CYS A 240 -1.02 12.80 -14.85
C CYS A 240 -0.60 11.73 -15.88
N LYS A 241 -1.05 11.87 -17.13
CA LYS A 241 -0.75 10.95 -18.23
C LYS A 241 0.76 10.78 -18.41
N ASN A 242 1.48 11.89 -18.58
CA ASN A 242 2.93 11.87 -18.78
C ASN A 242 3.67 11.20 -17.61
N ALA A 243 3.24 11.47 -16.38
CA ALA A 243 3.86 10.86 -15.19
C ALA A 243 3.65 9.34 -15.17
N PHE A 244 2.46 8.83 -15.49
CA PHE A 244 2.22 7.40 -15.53
C PHE A 244 2.89 6.70 -16.73
N GLU A 245 3.01 7.36 -17.89
CA GLU A 245 3.79 6.85 -19.02
C GLU A 245 5.26 6.66 -18.63
N LEU A 246 5.88 7.64 -17.99
CA LEU A 246 7.26 7.57 -17.49
C LEU A 246 7.47 6.43 -16.46
N MET A 247 6.44 6.10 -15.70
CA MET A 247 6.47 4.99 -14.74
C MET A 247 6.18 3.62 -15.37
N GLY A 248 5.81 3.55 -16.66
CA GLY A 248 5.42 2.31 -17.35
C GLY A 248 4.06 1.77 -16.88
N LEU A 249 3.11 2.66 -16.56
CA LEU A 249 1.76 2.32 -16.11
C LEU A 249 0.69 2.75 -17.14
N PRO A 250 0.57 2.02 -18.27
CA PRO A 250 -0.25 2.43 -19.40
C PRO A 250 -1.74 2.53 -19.09
N ASN A 251 -2.29 1.64 -18.24
CA ASN A 251 -3.71 1.72 -17.86
C ASN A 251 -4.02 2.99 -17.09
N ASN A 252 -3.08 3.42 -16.21
CA ASN A 252 -3.24 4.67 -15.47
C ASN A 252 -3.10 5.88 -16.39
N ALA A 253 -2.16 5.84 -17.33
CA ALA A 253 -1.98 6.90 -18.33
C ALA A 253 -3.24 7.05 -19.22
N LYS A 254 -3.81 5.93 -19.67
CA LYS A 254 -5.09 5.92 -20.40
C LYS A 254 -6.21 6.57 -19.61
N ARG A 255 -6.37 6.16 -18.33
CA ARG A 255 -7.38 6.74 -17.42
C ARG A 255 -7.25 8.25 -17.27
N CYS A 256 -6.03 8.81 -17.28
CA CYS A 256 -5.82 10.26 -17.22
C CYS A 256 -6.24 10.98 -18.50
N GLY A 257 -6.29 10.30 -19.65
CA GLY A 257 -6.71 10.88 -20.93
C GLY A 257 -8.22 10.88 -21.16
N GLU A 258 -8.94 10.10 -20.39
CA GLU A 258 -10.41 10.04 -20.38
C GLU A 258 -11.00 11.16 -19.52
#